data_e324c4287c9ab1410937e4d800cc5eb9
#
_entry.id   e324c4287c9ab1410937e4d800cc5eb9
#
_cell.length_a   1.000
_cell.length_b   1.000
_cell.length_c   1.000
_cell.angle_alpha   90.00
_cell.angle_beta   90.00
_cell.angle_gamma   90.00
#
_symmetry.space_group_name_H-M   'P 1'
#
loop_
_entity.id
_entity.type
_entity.pdbx_description
1 polymer ?
#
loop_
_entity_poly.entity_id
_entity_poly.type
_entity_poly.pdbx_seq_one_letter_code
_entity_poly.pdbx_strand_id
1 'polypeptide(L)' 'MSHYTLSWHDQLNEYHEIGEYATDAFEAVKHAREDVPYIHEHPFCLDTIIKED' A
#
# COMPACT_ATOMS: atom_id res chain seq x y z
N MET A 1 -16.13 5.83 -1.50
CA MET A 1 -14.75 5.34 -1.47
C MET A 1 -13.92 6.20 -0.52
N SER A 2 -13.02 5.55 0.20
CA SER A 2 -12.10 6.24 1.10
C SER A 2 -10.72 6.32 0.50
N HIS A 3 -9.94 7.26 0.96
CA HIS A 3 -8.53 7.39 0.56
C HIS A 3 -7.65 6.73 1.62
N TYR A 4 -6.77 5.86 1.17
CA TYR A 4 -5.83 5.15 2.04
C TYR A 4 -4.40 5.48 1.63
N THR A 5 -3.52 5.65 2.63
CA THR A 5 -2.09 5.77 2.41
C THR A 5 -1.42 4.49 2.92
N LEU A 6 -0.70 3.82 2.02
CA LEU A 6 0.01 2.60 2.34
C LEU A 6 1.50 2.88 2.31
N SER A 7 2.24 2.37 3.28
CA SER A 7 3.68 2.60 3.34
C SER A 7 4.44 1.30 3.53
N TRP A 8 5.68 1.27 3.06
CA TRP A 8 6.54 0.11 3.17
C TRP A 8 8.01 0.52 3.08
N HIS A 9 8.89 -0.39 3.46
CA HIS A 9 10.33 -0.26 3.23
C HIS A 9 10.77 -1.31 2.23
N ASP A 10 11.67 -0.93 1.33
CA ASP A 10 12.21 -1.88 0.35
C ASP A 10 13.46 -2.59 0.90
N GLN A 11 14.12 -3.38 0.04
CA GLN A 11 15.29 -4.16 0.45
C GLN A 11 16.49 -3.28 0.83
N LEU A 12 16.50 -2.04 0.36
CA LEU A 12 17.53 -1.05 0.71
C LEU A 12 17.13 -0.25 1.95
N ASN A 13 16.05 -0.64 2.60
CA ASN A 13 15.50 0.03 3.77
C ASN A 13 15.05 1.47 3.48
N GLU A 14 14.66 1.75 2.24
CA GLU A 14 14.12 3.04 1.87
C GLU A 14 12.62 3.06 2.07
N TYR A 15 12.12 4.17 2.61
CA TYR A 15 10.69 4.35 2.89
C TYR A 15 9.93 4.78 1.61
N HIS A 16 8.81 4.12 1.38
CA HIS A 16 7.92 4.44 0.26
C HIS A 16 6.49 4.55 0.74
N GLU A 17 5.69 5.36 0.06
CA GLU A 17 4.26 5.38 0.31
C GLU A 17 3.49 5.65 -0.97
N ILE A 18 2.22 5.21 -0.99
CA ILE A 18 1.32 5.40 -2.13
C ILE A 18 -0.09 5.62 -1.60
N GLY A 19 -0.85 6.47 -2.29
CA GLY A 19 -2.26 6.69 -1.99
C GLY A 19 -3.15 5.84 -2.90
N GLU A 20 -4.19 5.23 -2.33
CA GLU A 20 -5.15 4.43 -3.07
C GLU A 20 -6.56 4.77 -2.63
N TYR A 21 -7.49 4.81 -3.59
CA TYR A 21 -8.92 4.92 -3.28
C TYR A 21 -9.54 3.53 -3.27
N ALA A 22 -10.29 3.21 -2.24
CA ALA A 22 -10.86 1.89 -2.07
C ALA A 22 -12.05 1.93 -1.12
N THR A 23 -12.86 0.88 -1.13
CA THR A 23 -13.99 0.76 -0.21
C THR A 23 -13.55 0.34 1.18
N ASP A 24 -12.43 -0.36 1.29
CA ASP A 24 -11.86 -0.79 2.57
C ASP A 24 -10.35 -1.00 2.42
N ALA A 25 -9.70 -1.30 3.54
CA ALA A 25 -8.25 -1.48 3.56
C ALA A 25 -7.80 -2.69 2.73
N PHE A 26 -8.60 -3.75 2.70
CA PHE A 26 -8.29 -4.93 1.92
C PHE A 26 -8.22 -4.59 0.42
N GLU A 27 -9.21 -3.85 -0.06
CA GLU A 27 -9.24 -3.42 -1.45
C GLU A 27 -8.08 -2.46 -1.75
N ALA A 28 -7.72 -1.60 -0.79
CA ALA A 28 -6.59 -0.69 -0.95
C ALA A 28 -5.28 -1.47 -1.17
N VAL A 29 -5.07 -2.54 -0.43
CA VAL A 29 -3.91 -3.41 -0.61
C VAL A 29 -3.93 -4.07 -1.99
N LYS A 30 -5.11 -4.53 -2.42
CA LYS A 30 -5.26 -5.14 -3.74
C LYS A 30 -4.87 -4.15 -4.85
N HIS A 31 -5.36 -2.92 -4.74
CA HIS A 31 -5.03 -1.88 -5.72
C HIS A 31 -3.53 -1.54 -5.70
N ALA A 32 -2.94 -1.48 -4.51
CA ALA A 32 -1.51 -1.19 -4.39
C ALA A 32 -0.66 -2.29 -5.04
N ARG A 33 -1.06 -3.55 -4.92
CA ARG A 33 -0.37 -4.66 -5.59
C ARG A 33 -0.42 -4.53 -7.10
N GLU A 34 -1.53 -4.02 -7.62
CA GLU A 34 -1.69 -3.82 -9.07
C GLU A 34 -0.84 -2.66 -9.57
N ASP A 35 -0.68 -1.61 -8.75
CA ASP A 35 0.03 -0.40 -9.13
C ASP A 35 1.53 -0.47 -8.88
N VAL A 36 1.95 -1.22 -7.86
CA VAL A 36 3.34 -1.29 -7.44
C VAL A 36 3.84 -2.73 -7.51
N PRO A 37 4.65 -3.07 -8.52
CA PRO A 37 5.16 -4.44 -8.68
C PRO A 37 5.89 -4.98 -7.47
N TYR A 38 6.62 -4.13 -6.74
CA TYR A 38 7.33 -4.54 -5.53
C TYR A 38 6.39 -5.12 -4.49
N ILE A 39 5.22 -4.47 -4.28
CA ILE A 39 4.22 -4.95 -3.33
C ILE A 39 3.65 -6.29 -3.78
N HIS A 40 3.43 -6.44 -5.09
CA HIS A 40 2.92 -7.70 -5.64
C HIS A 40 3.88 -8.86 -5.35
N GLU A 41 5.18 -8.63 -5.51
CA GLU A 41 6.20 -9.65 -5.30
C GLU A 41 6.53 -9.87 -3.82
N HIS A 42 6.24 -8.87 -2.97
CA HIS A 42 6.55 -8.91 -1.53
C HIS A 42 5.30 -8.55 -0.74
N PRO A 43 4.29 -9.45 -0.69
CA PRO A 43 2.97 -9.09 -0.12
C PRO A 43 2.99 -8.76 1.37
N PHE A 44 4.05 -9.10 2.08
CA PHE A 44 4.17 -8.81 3.52
C PHE A 44 5.11 -7.63 3.81
N CYS A 45 5.46 -6.83 2.80
CA CYS A 45 6.36 -5.70 2.98
C CYS A 45 5.69 -4.47 3.58
N LEU A 46 4.35 -4.40 3.55
CA LEU A 46 3.62 -3.23 4.01
C LEU A 46 3.78 -3.00 5.50
N ASP A 47 4.18 -1.79 5.88
CA ASP A 47 4.35 -1.39 7.28
C ASP A 47 3.06 -0.85 7.87
N THR A 48 2.39 0.06 7.14
CA THR A 48 1.16 0.69 7.63
C THR A 48 0.16 0.89 6.50
N ILE A 49 -1.12 0.92 6.89
CA ILE A 49 -2.23 1.30 6.02
C ILE A 49 -3.08 2.27 6.84
N ILE A 50 -3.19 3.51 6.38
CA ILE A 50 -3.88 4.57 7.11
C ILE A 50 -5.05 5.09 6.28
N LYS A 51 -6.23 5.11 6.88
CA LYS A 51 -7.39 5.73 6.25
C LYS A 51 -7.32 7.24 6.48
N GLU A 52 -7.33 8.00 5.39
CA GLU A 52 -7.08 9.45 5.44
C GLU A 52 -8.33 10.33 5.51
N ASP A 53 -9.51 9.77 5.29
CA ASP A 53 -10.76 10.58 5.33
C ASP A 53 -11.67 10.26 6.50
#